data_8f6c5db6885ee761d4049836485064f8
#
_entry.id   8f6c5db6885ee761d4049836485064f8
#
_cell.length_a   1.000
_cell.length_b   1.000
_cell.length_c   1.000
_cell.angle_alpha   90.00
_cell.angle_beta   90.00
_cell.angle_gamma   90.00
#
_symmetry.space_group_name_H-M   'P 1'
#
loop_
_entity.id
_entity.type
_entity.pdbx_description
1 polymer ?
#
loop_
_entity_poly.entity_id
_entity_poly.type
_entity_poly.pdbx_seq_one_letter_code
_entity_poly.pdbx_strand_id
1 'polypeptide(L)'
;MLRRNTRASLRWLTVAATIVPLSLFLTQCGRAPGPTTLAANASAASGDSFDDRFPKPEFRDRFPSANESFQQRQMTDFTPRRTVQTQTYRVASLDPSLTLPKQQQPVQKDELTTLVSMKSSAFPYFGNNPASEAPFLNVSGKGHRSYSGRVYWQDQTYNDNRVLVHIPENFDVQKPGVIVVFFHGNGATLERDVRDRQLVPQQISDSGVNAVLLAPQMAVDAADSSAGKFWQPGGFKRFMDESVANLAHLYGDPASAKAFEKMPIVIVGYSGGFLPTAWSLEVGGISDRVRGVILLDAIYGELDKFAKWIETHRNGFFVSSYTQGTASRNRELMRMLREKGIAPSEDMSRPLRPGSVFFTETGAGIRHRDYVTQAWTRNPIEEVLVKMAAPSMRVASAPPSSNR
;
A
#
# COMPACT_ATOMS: atom_id res chain seq x y z
N MET A 1 68.42 18.00 19.66
CA MET A 1 68.93 16.78 20.32
C MET A 1 67.98 15.65 20.18
N LEU A 2 68.51 14.53 19.64
CA LEU A 2 68.12 13.13 19.63
C LEU A 2 66.78 12.70 19.04
N ARG A 3 66.93 12.04 17.88
CA ARG A 3 66.13 11.04 17.22
C ARG A 3 65.87 9.82 18.12
N ARG A 4 64.71 9.16 17.94
CA ARG A 4 64.68 7.68 17.91
C ARG A 4 63.54 7.19 17.00
N ASN A 5 63.96 6.48 15.94
CA ASN A 5 63.19 5.57 15.09
C ASN A 5 62.82 4.32 15.86
N THR A 6 61.62 3.76 15.64
CA THR A 6 61.38 2.34 15.81
C THR A 6 60.54 1.78 14.63
N ARG A 7 61.18 0.89 13.93
CA ARG A 7 60.62 0.06 12.84
C ARG A 7 59.68 -1.00 13.44
N ALA A 8 58.51 -1.18 12.87
CA ALA A 8 57.66 -2.34 13.10
C ALA A 8 57.64 -3.25 11.85
N SER A 9 58.00 -4.47 12.07
CA SER A 9 58.21 -5.55 11.12
C SER A 9 56.91 -6.16 10.59
N LEU A 10 56.88 -6.31 9.29
CA LEU A 10 55.87 -7.02 8.50
C LEU A 10 56.05 -8.52 8.67
N ARG A 11 55.08 -9.23 9.20
CA ARG A 11 55.01 -10.70 9.20
C ARG A 11 54.08 -11.18 8.14
N TRP A 12 54.64 -11.88 7.13
CA TRP A 12 53.92 -12.66 6.16
C TRP A 12 53.46 -13.99 6.77
N LEU A 13 52.18 -14.32 6.65
CA LEU A 13 51.64 -15.62 6.93
C LEU A 13 51.38 -16.33 5.59
N THR A 14 52.19 -17.35 5.32
CA THR A 14 52.04 -18.30 4.23
C THR A 14 50.93 -19.26 4.55
N VAL A 15 49.93 -19.36 3.70
CA VAL A 15 48.90 -20.42 3.75
C VAL A 15 49.30 -21.50 2.77
N ALA A 16 49.58 -22.72 3.31
CA ALA A 16 49.89 -23.90 2.52
C ALA A 16 48.59 -24.50 1.94
N ALA A 17 48.59 -24.69 0.63
CA ALA A 17 47.57 -25.44 -0.08
C ALA A 17 47.86 -26.94 0.00
N THR A 18 46.95 -27.71 0.55
CA THR A 18 46.95 -29.15 0.51
C THR A 18 46.14 -29.65 -0.69
N ILE A 19 46.87 -30.29 -1.63
CA ILE A 19 46.32 -30.99 -2.80
C ILE A 19 45.97 -32.43 -2.33
N VAL A 20 44.73 -32.87 -2.56
CA VAL A 20 44.29 -34.25 -2.39
C VAL A 20 44.16 -34.90 -3.78
N PRO A 21 44.75 -36.08 -4.03
CA PRO A 21 44.72 -36.68 -5.35
C PRO A 21 43.45 -37.45 -5.65
N LEU A 22 43.06 -37.33 -6.92
CA LEU A 22 41.97 -38.01 -7.61
C LEU A 22 42.32 -39.49 -7.81
N SER A 23 41.60 -40.42 -7.23
CA SER A 23 41.73 -41.86 -7.52
C SER A 23 40.67 -42.30 -8.54
N LEU A 24 41.13 -42.68 -9.71
CA LEU A 24 40.38 -43.44 -10.73
C LEU A 24 40.01 -44.84 -10.20
N PHE A 25 38.74 -45.22 -10.33
CA PHE A 25 38.36 -46.63 -10.44
C PHE A 25 37.56 -46.84 -11.73
N LEU A 26 38.16 -47.68 -12.59
CA LEU A 26 37.56 -48.18 -13.83
C LEU A 26 36.89 -49.54 -13.57
N THR A 27 35.79 -49.73 -14.30
CA THR A 27 35.20 -50.96 -14.81
C THR A 27 34.50 -51.92 -13.88
N GLN A 28 33.16 -52.12 -14.10
CA GLN A 28 32.71 -53.40 -14.69
C GLN A 28 31.29 -53.28 -15.28
N CYS A 29 31.13 -53.79 -16.49
CA CYS A 29 29.87 -54.00 -17.18
C CYS A 29 29.03 -55.05 -16.48
N GLY A 30 27.72 -54.77 -16.19
CA GLY A 30 26.73 -55.74 -15.76
C GLY A 30 25.37 -55.43 -16.37
N ARG A 31 24.83 -56.40 -17.04
CA ARG A 31 23.62 -56.53 -17.83
C ARG A 31 22.39 -56.05 -17.09
N ALA A 32 21.49 -55.31 -17.80
CA ALA A 32 20.16 -54.89 -17.39
C ALA A 32 19.17 -56.06 -17.23
N PRO A 33 18.27 -56.03 -16.25
CA PRO A 33 16.96 -56.66 -16.33
C PRO A 33 15.85 -55.62 -16.55
N GLY A 34 14.81 -56.03 -17.23
CA GLY A 34 13.69 -55.25 -17.74
C GLY A 34 12.73 -54.71 -16.66
N PRO A 35 11.73 -53.94 -17.08
CA PRO A 35 10.92 -53.11 -16.20
C PRO A 35 9.90 -53.89 -15.39
N THR A 36 10.02 -53.84 -14.08
CA THR A 36 8.97 -54.29 -13.14
C THR A 36 8.18 -53.06 -12.73
N THR A 37 6.91 -53.01 -13.13
CA THR A 37 5.91 -52.07 -12.65
C THR A 37 5.65 -52.28 -11.18
N LEU A 38 6.15 -51.38 -10.33
CA LEU A 38 5.66 -51.21 -8.96
C LEU A 38 4.87 -49.91 -8.90
N ALA A 39 3.56 -50.06 -8.73
CA ALA A 39 2.66 -48.95 -8.38
C ALA A 39 3.08 -48.42 -7.01
N ALA A 40 3.76 -47.29 -6.98
CA ALA A 40 3.99 -46.54 -5.76
C ALA A 40 2.78 -45.61 -5.57
N ASN A 41 1.93 -45.91 -4.59
CA ASN A 41 1.01 -45.00 -3.98
C ASN A 41 1.81 -43.83 -3.37
N ALA A 42 2.08 -42.79 -4.14
CA ALA A 42 2.49 -41.51 -3.62
C ALA A 42 1.20 -40.79 -3.20
N SER A 43 0.94 -40.79 -1.91
CA SER A 43 0.05 -39.84 -1.27
C SER A 43 0.58 -38.44 -1.59
N ALA A 44 0.00 -37.81 -2.60
CA ALA A 44 0.26 -36.42 -2.92
C ALA A 44 -0.28 -35.58 -1.75
N ALA A 45 0.62 -35.05 -0.93
CA ALA A 45 0.29 -33.89 -0.13
C ALA A 45 -0.12 -32.79 -1.11
N SER A 46 -1.40 -32.46 -1.15
CA SER A 46 -1.92 -31.31 -1.89
C SER A 46 -1.29 -30.05 -1.35
N GLY A 47 -0.21 -29.61 -1.96
CA GLY A 47 0.30 -28.27 -1.78
C GLY A 47 -0.71 -27.33 -2.39
N ASP A 48 -1.40 -26.54 -1.56
CA ASP A 48 -2.21 -25.40 -2.01
C ASP A 48 -1.40 -24.58 -3.00
N SER A 49 -1.76 -24.66 -4.27
CA SER A 49 -1.16 -23.80 -5.30
C SER A 49 -1.58 -22.35 -5.06
N PHE A 50 -0.72 -21.41 -5.41
CA PHE A 50 -1.03 -19.98 -5.31
C PHE A 50 -2.31 -19.61 -6.09
N ASP A 51 -2.62 -20.33 -7.17
CA ASP A 51 -3.83 -20.17 -7.99
C ASP A 51 -5.13 -20.57 -7.25
N ASP A 52 -5.05 -21.49 -6.28
CA ASP A 52 -6.22 -21.89 -5.50
C ASP A 52 -6.65 -20.84 -4.47
N ARG A 53 -5.78 -19.87 -4.17
CA ARG A 53 -6.04 -18.76 -3.24
C ARG A 53 -6.65 -17.54 -3.90
N PHE A 54 -6.54 -17.44 -5.23
CA PHE A 54 -7.18 -16.39 -6.00
C PHE A 54 -8.32 -17.03 -6.79
N PRO A 55 -9.59 -16.69 -6.52
CA PRO A 55 -10.68 -17.22 -7.29
C PRO A 55 -10.43 -16.89 -8.77
N LYS A 56 -10.40 -17.94 -9.60
CA LYS A 56 -10.35 -17.77 -11.06
C LYS A 56 -11.45 -16.79 -11.41
N PRO A 57 -11.20 -15.76 -12.21
CA PRO A 57 -12.22 -14.81 -12.58
C PRO A 57 -13.28 -15.53 -13.42
N GLU A 58 -14.37 -15.96 -12.80
CA GLU A 58 -15.62 -16.31 -13.49
C GLU A 58 -16.30 -15.08 -14.12
N PHE A 59 -15.50 -14.05 -14.37
CA PHE A 59 -15.97 -12.72 -14.75
C PHE A 59 -16.29 -12.57 -16.24
N ARG A 60 -15.91 -13.53 -17.08
CA ARG A 60 -16.13 -13.39 -18.53
C ARG A 60 -17.53 -13.77 -19.00
N ASP A 61 -18.30 -14.53 -18.23
CA ASP A 61 -19.58 -15.08 -18.71
C ASP A 61 -20.83 -14.34 -18.19
N ARG A 62 -20.67 -13.24 -17.42
CA ARG A 62 -21.82 -12.52 -16.84
C ARG A 62 -22.01 -11.08 -17.33
N PHE A 63 -21.19 -10.60 -18.24
CA PHE A 63 -21.43 -9.30 -18.85
C PHE A 63 -21.78 -9.47 -20.31
N PRO A 64 -22.97 -8.96 -20.75
CA PRO A 64 -23.30 -8.89 -22.16
C PRO A 64 -22.23 -8.07 -22.90
N SER A 65 -21.85 -8.54 -24.09
CA SER A 65 -20.90 -7.85 -24.94
C SER A 65 -21.36 -6.41 -25.20
N ALA A 66 -20.42 -5.46 -25.28
CA ALA A 66 -20.67 -4.03 -25.37
C ALA A 66 -21.52 -3.58 -26.59
N ASN A 67 -21.97 -4.52 -27.45
CA ASN A 67 -22.78 -4.24 -28.62
C ASN A 67 -24.30 -4.39 -28.41
N GLU A 68 -24.79 -4.89 -27.28
CA GLU A 68 -26.22 -5.09 -27.07
C GLU A 68 -26.95 -4.03 -26.23
N SER A 69 -26.23 -3.08 -25.65
CA SER A 69 -26.82 -2.06 -24.76
C SER A 69 -27.12 -0.71 -25.41
N PHE A 70 -26.91 -0.56 -26.74
CA PHE A 70 -27.10 0.74 -27.43
C PHE A 70 -28.43 0.89 -28.18
N GLN A 71 -29.34 -0.07 -28.14
CA GLN A 71 -30.67 0.09 -28.69
C GLN A 71 -31.74 -0.12 -27.62
N GLN A 72 -32.45 0.93 -27.33
CA GLN A 72 -33.64 1.13 -26.50
C GLN A 72 -33.46 1.80 -25.14
N ARG A 73 -33.31 3.11 -25.19
CA ARG A 73 -34.05 4.02 -24.30
C ARG A 73 -34.46 5.24 -25.10
N GLN A 74 -35.70 5.18 -25.58
CA GLN A 74 -36.40 6.36 -26.10
C GLN A 74 -36.73 7.27 -24.95
N MET A 75 -36.55 8.57 -25.24
CA MET A 75 -36.90 9.71 -24.42
C MET A 75 -38.37 9.67 -24.02
N THR A 76 -38.67 9.81 -22.75
CA THR A 76 -39.97 10.27 -22.29
C THR A 76 -39.80 11.40 -21.31
N ASP A 77 -40.30 12.57 -21.74
CA ASP A 77 -40.87 13.71 -21.05
C ASP A 77 -40.11 14.33 -19.86
N PHE A 78 -39.44 15.46 -20.21
CA PHE A 78 -39.10 16.49 -19.25
C PHE A 78 -40.29 17.46 -19.10
N THR A 79 -40.99 17.44 -17.95
CA THR A 79 -41.85 18.50 -17.49
C THR A 79 -41.03 19.52 -16.73
N PRO A 80 -41.10 20.83 -17.08
CA PRO A 80 -40.30 21.85 -16.38
C PRO A 80 -40.88 22.14 -15.01
N ARG A 81 -40.05 22.00 -13.97
CA ARG A 81 -40.37 22.39 -12.60
C ARG A 81 -40.23 23.92 -12.45
N ARG A 82 -41.30 24.46 -12.02
CA ARG A 82 -41.66 25.76 -11.40
C ARG A 82 -40.47 26.64 -10.96
N THR A 83 -40.40 27.82 -11.54
CA THR A 83 -39.57 28.96 -11.16
C THR A 83 -39.79 29.35 -9.70
N VAL A 84 -38.75 29.34 -8.89
CA VAL A 84 -38.76 29.95 -7.55
C VAL A 84 -38.47 31.44 -7.74
N GLN A 85 -39.43 32.30 -7.33
CA GLN A 85 -39.24 33.74 -7.29
C GLN A 85 -38.24 34.08 -6.18
N THR A 86 -37.13 34.67 -6.57
CA THR A 86 -36.16 35.28 -5.66
C THR A 86 -36.72 36.62 -5.15
N GLN A 87 -37.11 36.68 -3.87
CA GLN A 87 -37.39 37.95 -3.21
C GLN A 87 -36.08 38.66 -2.91
N THR A 88 -35.86 39.79 -3.56
CA THR A 88 -34.77 40.71 -3.25
C THR A 88 -35.13 41.56 -2.04
N TYR A 89 -34.46 41.32 -0.92
CA TYR A 89 -34.51 42.22 0.22
C TYR A 89 -33.52 43.36 0.02
N ARG A 90 -33.99 44.62 0.03
CA ARG A 90 -33.14 45.81 0.11
C ARG A 90 -32.58 45.90 1.52
N VAL A 91 -31.29 45.71 1.67
CA VAL A 91 -30.57 46.01 2.91
C VAL A 91 -30.27 47.50 2.95
N ALA A 92 -30.67 48.16 4.03
CA ALA A 92 -30.37 49.54 4.29
C ALA A 92 -28.86 49.78 4.37
N SER A 93 -28.38 50.86 3.77
CA SER A 93 -26.98 51.27 3.76
C SER A 93 -26.45 51.43 5.19
N LEU A 94 -25.46 50.65 5.52
CA LEU A 94 -24.62 50.86 6.71
C LEU A 94 -23.46 51.79 6.31
N ASP A 95 -23.11 52.70 7.22
CA ASP A 95 -22.10 53.72 7.15
C ASP A 95 -20.75 53.21 6.62
N PRO A 96 -20.09 53.84 5.62
CA PRO A 96 -18.84 53.37 5.01
C PRO A 96 -17.60 53.45 5.92
N SER A 97 -17.69 53.99 7.12
CA SER A 97 -16.53 54.25 8.00
C SER A 97 -16.16 53.12 8.94
N LEU A 98 -16.92 52.04 9.00
CA LEU A 98 -16.59 50.87 9.82
C LEU A 98 -15.94 49.76 8.96
N THR A 99 -14.67 49.93 8.65
CA THR A 99 -13.82 48.83 8.18
C THR A 99 -13.50 47.88 9.32
N LEU A 100 -14.37 46.91 9.54
CA LEU A 100 -13.99 45.69 10.30
C LEU A 100 -12.91 44.97 9.52
N PRO A 101 -11.84 44.46 10.19
CA PRO A 101 -10.86 43.65 9.51
C PRO A 101 -11.61 42.47 8.84
N LYS A 102 -11.40 42.33 7.52
CA LYS A 102 -11.87 41.13 6.80
C LYS A 102 -11.33 39.89 7.53
N GLN A 103 -12.16 39.29 8.34
CA GLN A 103 -11.95 37.88 8.68
C GLN A 103 -11.98 37.18 7.33
N GLN A 104 -10.82 36.69 6.88
CA GLN A 104 -10.76 35.72 5.81
C GLN A 104 -11.58 34.53 6.28
N GLN A 105 -12.81 34.43 5.78
CA GLN A 105 -13.56 33.18 5.92
C GLN A 105 -12.68 32.10 5.31
N PRO A 106 -12.48 30.96 5.99
CA PRO A 106 -11.78 29.84 5.39
C PRO A 106 -12.50 29.55 4.07
N VAL A 107 -11.76 29.58 2.98
CA VAL A 107 -12.26 29.21 1.66
C VAL A 107 -12.66 27.75 1.79
N GLN A 108 -13.96 27.48 1.85
CA GLN A 108 -14.48 26.13 1.84
C GLN A 108 -14.10 25.55 0.48
N LYS A 109 -13.20 24.57 0.49
CA LYS A 109 -12.75 23.89 -0.73
C LYS A 109 -13.65 22.69 -0.94
N ASP A 110 -14.15 22.53 -2.15
CA ASP A 110 -14.89 21.35 -2.52
C ASP A 110 -13.98 20.10 -2.41
N GLU A 111 -14.59 18.96 -2.10
CA GLU A 111 -13.91 17.68 -2.12
C GLU A 111 -13.33 17.41 -3.51
N LEU A 112 -12.05 17.05 -3.57
CA LEU A 112 -11.36 16.75 -4.82
C LEU A 112 -10.97 15.29 -4.90
N THR A 113 -11.52 14.56 -5.86
CA THR A 113 -11.09 13.21 -6.22
C THR A 113 -10.73 13.18 -7.71
N THR A 114 -9.47 12.94 -8.04
CA THR A 114 -8.99 13.00 -9.43
C THR A 114 -7.87 11.98 -9.70
N LEU A 115 -7.61 11.73 -10.97
CA LEU A 115 -6.50 10.91 -11.46
C LEU A 115 -5.38 11.80 -11.99
N VAL A 116 -4.16 11.60 -11.50
CA VAL A 116 -2.98 12.35 -11.92
C VAL A 116 -1.92 11.38 -12.47
N SER A 117 -1.42 11.63 -13.66
CA SER A 117 -0.28 10.89 -14.21
C SER A 117 1.01 11.31 -13.53
N MET A 118 1.74 10.34 -12.95
CA MET A 118 2.99 10.58 -12.24
C MET A 118 4.12 9.71 -12.81
N LYS A 119 5.25 10.32 -13.14
CA LYS A 119 6.42 9.62 -13.71
C LYS A 119 7.04 8.62 -12.74
N SER A 120 6.94 8.88 -11.43
CA SER A 120 7.47 8.04 -10.37
C SER A 120 6.46 7.03 -9.81
N SER A 121 5.26 6.93 -10.38
CA SER A 121 4.28 5.86 -10.07
C SER A 121 4.88 4.47 -10.36
N ALA A 122 4.22 3.40 -9.92
CA ALA A 122 4.70 2.03 -10.02
C ALA A 122 5.14 1.65 -11.45
N PHE A 123 4.35 1.99 -12.44
CA PHE A 123 4.57 1.63 -13.84
C PHE A 123 4.62 2.88 -14.75
N PRO A 124 5.16 2.77 -15.98
CA PRO A 124 5.88 1.61 -16.54
C PRO A 124 7.23 1.36 -15.83
N TYR A 125 7.62 0.08 -15.77
CA TYR A 125 8.87 -0.35 -15.14
C TYR A 125 9.69 -1.23 -16.09
N PHE A 126 10.97 -0.89 -16.31
CA PHE A 126 11.89 -1.57 -17.21
C PHE A 126 13.14 -2.12 -16.51
N GLY A 127 13.13 -2.14 -15.19
CA GLY A 127 14.23 -2.68 -14.38
C GLY A 127 14.15 -4.19 -14.20
N ASN A 128 14.92 -4.69 -13.24
CA ASN A 128 14.97 -6.11 -12.90
C ASN A 128 14.00 -6.45 -11.76
N ASN A 129 13.52 -7.67 -11.77
CA ASN A 129 12.84 -8.26 -10.62
C ASN A 129 13.91 -8.56 -9.54
N PRO A 130 13.82 -7.98 -8.33
CA PRO A 130 14.87 -8.13 -7.32
C PRO A 130 15.03 -9.57 -6.78
N ALA A 131 14.00 -10.41 -6.89
CA ALA A 131 14.09 -11.79 -6.43
C ALA A 131 14.84 -12.72 -7.40
N SER A 132 14.79 -12.41 -8.71
CA SER A 132 15.43 -13.24 -9.75
C SER A 132 16.61 -12.55 -10.43
N GLU A 133 16.82 -11.26 -10.17
CA GLU A 133 17.78 -10.37 -10.84
C GLU A 133 17.61 -10.29 -12.38
N ALA A 134 16.60 -10.98 -12.91
CA ALA A 134 16.26 -10.97 -14.33
C ALA A 134 15.42 -9.73 -14.69
N PRO A 135 15.42 -9.31 -15.98
CA PRO A 135 14.54 -8.26 -16.44
C PRO A 135 13.08 -8.53 -16.06
N PHE A 136 12.39 -7.51 -15.56
CA PHE A 136 10.97 -7.61 -15.23
C PHE A 136 10.14 -8.04 -16.43
N LEU A 137 10.35 -7.39 -17.58
CA LEU A 137 9.73 -7.77 -18.85
C LEU A 137 10.50 -8.93 -19.47
N ASN A 138 10.31 -10.13 -18.94
CA ASN A 138 11.09 -11.34 -19.25
C ASN A 138 10.57 -12.15 -20.45
N VAL A 139 9.48 -11.69 -21.09
CA VAL A 139 8.93 -12.32 -22.30
C VAL A 139 9.09 -11.34 -23.47
N SER A 140 10.05 -11.61 -24.37
CA SER A 140 10.35 -10.79 -25.56
C SER A 140 10.55 -9.29 -25.26
N GLY A 141 10.96 -8.94 -24.03
CA GLY A 141 11.12 -7.54 -23.59
C GLY A 141 9.83 -6.71 -23.48
N LYS A 142 8.66 -7.34 -23.67
CA LYS A 142 7.35 -6.68 -23.73
C LYS A 142 6.32 -7.27 -22.76
N GLY A 143 6.56 -8.45 -22.22
CA GLY A 143 5.68 -9.11 -21.30
C GLY A 143 6.38 -9.57 -20.03
N HIS A 144 5.61 -9.67 -18.95
CA HIS A 144 6.04 -10.26 -17.69
C HIS A 144 5.30 -11.59 -17.48
N ARG A 145 6.07 -12.64 -17.17
CA ARG A 145 5.51 -13.92 -16.74
C ARG A 145 5.36 -13.91 -15.23
N SER A 146 4.11 -13.88 -14.78
CA SER A 146 3.78 -13.93 -13.35
C SER A 146 4.18 -15.28 -12.73
N TYR A 147 4.14 -15.36 -11.41
CA TYR A 147 4.43 -16.58 -10.65
C TYR A 147 3.55 -17.78 -11.08
N SER A 148 2.28 -17.54 -11.44
CA SER A 148 1.37 -18.57 -11.96
C SER A 148 1.70 -19.04 -13.38
N GLY A 149 2.72 -18.46 -14.03
CA GLY A 149 3.10 -18.77 -15.40
C GLY A 149 2.34 -17.97 -16.47
N ARG A 150 1.30 -17.22 -16.08
CA ARG A 150 0.55 -16.36 -17.00
C ARG A 150 1.42 -15.19 -17.47
N VAL A 151 1.34 -14.86 -18.76
CA VAL A 151 2.01 -13.70 -19.33
C VAL A 151 1.05 -12.53 -19.37
N TYR A 152 1.49 -11.39 -18.85
CA TYR A 152 0.82 -10.10 -18.94
C TYR A 152 1.66 -9.14 -19.76
N TRP A 153 1.03 -8.43 -20.69
CA TRP A 153 1.73 -7.53 -21.62
C TRP A 153 1.86 -6.12 -21.03
N GLN A 154 2.99 -5.50 -21.28
CA GLN A 154 3.37 -4.21 -20.72
C GLN A 154 2.38 -3.10 -21.10
N ASP A 155 1.96 -3.05 -22.35
CA ASP A 155 1.03 -2.05 -22.88
C ASP A 155 -0.41 -2.15 -22.33
N GLN A 156 -0.78 -3.31 -21.79
CA GLN A 156 -2.11 -3.57 -21.23
C GLN A 156 -2.10 -3.51 -19.68
N THR A 157 -1.02 -3.99 -19.07
CA THR A 157 -1.01 -4.25 -17.62
C THR A 157 -0.05 -3.34 -16.85
N TYR A 158 1.08 -2.97 -17.48
CA TYR A 158 2.18 -2.29 -16.78
C TYR A 158 2.51 -0.93 -17.41
N ASN A 159 1.53 -0.23 -17.92
CA ASN A 159 1.70 1.06 -18.59
C ASN A 159 0.96 2.21 -17.90
N ASP A 160 0.05 1.94 -16.99
CA ASP A 160 -0.73 2.96 -16.31
C ASP A 160 0.09 3.58 -15.18
N ASN A 161 0.39 4.87 -15.32
CA ASN A 161 1.12 5.65 -14.33
C ASN A 161 0.23 6.59 -13.51
N ARG A 162 -1.10 6.41 -13.60
CA ARG A 162 -2.03 7.26 -12.87
C ARG A 162 -2.03 6.96 -11.38
N VAL A 163 -2.32 7.98 -10.63
CA VAL A 163 -2.50 7.93 -9.17
C VAL A 163 -3.85 8.55 -8.87
N LEU A 164 -4.69 7.85 -8.13
CA LEU A 164 -5.91 8.42 -7.58
C LEU A 164 -5.51 9.30 -6.40
N VAL A 165 -5.75 10.59 -6.54
CA VAL A 165 -5.53 11.60 -5.51
C VAL A 165 -6.88 12.02 -4.95
N HIS A 166 -6.98 12.06 -3.61
CA HIS A 166 -8.18 12.55 -2.96
C HIS A 166 -7.82 13.50 -1.83
N ILE A 167 -8.42 14.69 -1.86
CA ILE A 167 -8.30 15.73 -0.84
C ILE A 167 -9.71 16.00 -0.32
N PRO A 168 -10.04 15.62 0.93
CA PRO A 168 -11.35 15.90 1.52
C PRO A 168 -11.66 17.39 1.59
N GLU A 169 -12.94 17.76 1.54
CA GLU A 169 -13.43 19.14 1.67
C GLU A 169 -12.86 19.86 2.89
N ASN A 170 -12.81 19.15 4.03
CA ASN A 170 -12.36 19.72 5.31
C ASN A 170 -10.84 19.65 5.54
N PHE A 171 -10.06 19.24 4.53
CA PHE A 171 -8.62 19.16 4.67
C PHE A 171 -7.99 20.56 4.80
N ASP A 172 -7.20 20.73 5.86
CA ASP A 172 -6.54 22.00 6.18
C ASP A 172 -5.02 21.79 6.28
N VAL A 173 -4.28 22.32 5.32
CA VAL A 173 -2.82 22.20 5.24
C VAL A 173 -2.11 22.89 6.41
N GLN A 174 -2.78 23.81 7.12
CA GLN A 174 -2.22 24.50 8.30
C GLN A 174 -2.30 23.67 9.58
N LYS A 175 -3.10 22.59 9.58
CA LYS A 175 -3.23 21.66 10.70
C LYS A 175 -2.31 20.46 10.53
N PRO A 176 -1.93 19.79 11.64
CA PRO A 176 -1.28 18.50 11.55
C PRO A 176 -2.11 17.55 10.70
N GLY A 177 -1.49 17.00 9.65
CA GLY A 177 -2.16 16.12 8.71
C GLY A 177 -1.35 14.85 8.44
N VAL A 178 -1.93 13.93 7.67
CA VAL A 178 -1.31 12.66 7.27
C VAL A 178 -1.55 12.38 5.78
N ILE A 179 -0.57 11.79 5.12
CA ILE A 179 -0.73 11.27 3.76
C ILE A 179 -0.97 9.77 3.86
N VAL A 180 -2.11 9.31 3.36
CA VAL A 180 -2.42 7.88 3.24
C VAL A 180 -2.02 7.42 1.85
N VAL A 181 -1.16 6.39 1.77
CA VAL A 181 -0.80 5.74 0.51
C VAL A 181 -1.46 4.38 0.48
N PHE A 182 -2.33 4.14 -0.51
CA PHE A 182 -3.07 2.89 -0.64
C PHE A 182 -2.57 2.07 -1.83
N PHE A 183 -2.04 0.88 -1.56
CA PHE A 183 -1.68 -0.11 -2.57
C PHE A 183 -2.79 -1.14 -2.71
N HIS A 184 -3.45 -1.14 -3.86
CA HIS A 184 -4.57 -2.03 -4.15
C HIS A 184 -4.14 -3.48 -4.40
N GLY A 185 -5.10 -4.39 -4.33
CA GLY A 185 -4.89 -5.81 -4.61
C GLY A 185 -4.90 -6.16 -6.10
N ASN A 186 -4.64 -7.44 -6.37
CA ASN A 186 -4.63 -7.99 -7.72
C ASN A 186 -6.00 -7.82 -8.42
N GLY A 187 -5.96 -7.65 -9.74
CA GLY A 187 -7.15 -7.52 -10.59
C GLY A 187 -7.90 -6.20 -10.44
N ALA A 188 -7.33 -5.18 -9.78
CA ALA A 188 -8.01 -3.93 -9.52
C ALA A 188 -7.62 -2.82 -10.50
N THR A 189 -8.55 -1.86 -10.66
CA THR A 189 -8.32 -0.56 -11.26
C THR A 189 -8.70 0.55 -10.27
N LEU A 190 -8.16 1.77 -10.48
CA LEU A 190 -8.37 2.87 -9.56
C LEU A 190 -9.83 3.30 -9.47
N GLU A 191 -10.50 3.46 -10.61
CA GLU A 191 -11.89 3.91 -10.65
C GLU A 191 -12.85 2.81 -10.19
N ARG A 192 -12.83 1.67 -10.86
CA ARG A 192 -13.80 0.57 -10.61
C ARG A 192 -13.68 0.01 -9.19
N ASP A 193 -12.43 -0.17 -8.72
CA ASP A 193 -12.19 -0.87 -7.47
C ASP A 193 -11.86 0.07 -6.32
N VAL A 194 -10.83 0.92 -6.44
CA VAL A 194 -10.36 1.72 -5.30
C VAL A 194 -11.39 2.80 -4.96
N ARG A 195 -11.91 3.52 -5.96
CA ARG A 195 -12.89 4.58 -5.74
C ARG A 195 -14.30 4.01 -5.48
N ASP A 196 -14.82 3.20 -6.43
CA ASP A 196 -16.26 2.91 -6.47
C ASP A 196 -16.64 1.69 -5.62
N ARG A 197 -15.84 0.60 -5.62
CA ARG A 197 -16.16 -0.61 -4.90
C ARG A 197 -15.59 -0.64 -3.47
N GLN A 198 -14.36 -0.20 -3.29
CA GLN A 198 -13.66 -0.21 -2.01
C GLN A 198 -13.87 1.07 -1.21
N LEU A 199 -14.42 2.11 -1.84
CA LEU A 199 -14.77 3.40 -1.21
C LEU A 199 -13.61 4.01 -0.43
N VAL A 200 -12.36 3.84 -0.91
CA VAL A 200 -11.18 4.29 -0.16
C VAL A 200 -11.18 5.81 0.02
N PRO A 201 -11.47 6.65 -1.01
CA PRO A 201 -11.61 8.09 -0.81
C PRO A 201 -12.67 8.43 0.25
N GLN A 202 -13.84 7.79 0.19
CA GLN A 202 -14.93 7.99 1.15
C GLN A 202 -14.51 7.67 2.58
N GLN A 203 -13.78 6.57 2.81
CA GLN A 203 -13.29 6.22 4.14
C GLN A 203 -12.30 7.27 4.69
N ILE A 204 -11.52 7.94 3.81
CA ILE A 204 -10.66 9.05 4.21
C ILE A 204 -11.49 10.25 4.66
N SER A 205 -12.49 10.67 3.87
CA SER A 205 -13.40 11.77 4.20
C SER A 205 -14.19 11.49 5.47
N ASP A 206 -14.81 10.31 5.58
CA ASP A 206 -15.67 9.93 6.71
C ASP A 206 -14.91 9.80 8.04
N SER A 207 -13.60 9.54 7.99
CA SER A 207 -12.75 9.51 9.18
C SER A 207 -12.72 10.85 9.93
N GLY A 208 -13.02 11.96 9.28
CA GLY A 208 -12.88 13.30 9.82
C GLY A 208 -11.44 13.69 10.21
N VAL A 209 -10.47 12.83 9.91
CA VAL A 209 -9.05 13.08 10.16
C VAL A 209 -8.50 13.98 9.06
N ASN A 210 -7.62 14.91 9.42
CA ASN A 210 -6.94 15.76 8.45
C ASN A 210 -5.96 14.92 7.60
N ALA A 211 -6.49 14.26 6.56
CA ALA A 211 -5.77 13.27 5.76
C ALA A 211 -6.03 13.48 4.26
N VAL A 212 -5.04 13.15 3.44
CA VAL A 212 -5.17 13.05 1.97
C VAL A 212 -4.80 11.64 1.51
N LEU A 213 -5.36 11.21 0.37
CA LEU A 213 -5.10 9.89 -0.21
C LEU A 213 -4.25 10.00 -1.48
N LEU A 214 -3.33 9.04 -1.61
CA LEU A 214 -2.59 8.73 -2.83
C LEU A 214 -2.73 7.23 -3.09
N ALA A 215 -3.33 6.83 -4.20
CA ALA A 215 -3.39 5.43 -4.60
C ALA A 215 -2.82 5.25 -6.00
N PRO A 216 -1.56 4.78 -6.15
CA PRO A 216 -0.98 4.51 -7.46
C PRO A 216 -1.63 3.28 -8.09
N GLN A 217 -1.81 3.31 -9.43
CA GLN A 217 -2.19 2.12 -10.17
C GLN A 217 -1.03 1.12 -10.15
N MET A 218 -1.33 -0.07 -9.63
CA MET A 218 -0.45 -1.24 -9.74
C MET A 218 -0.74 -1.99 -11.06
N ALA A 219 -0.41 -3.29 -11.15
CA ALA A 219 -0.73 -4.08 -12.34
C ALA A 219 -2.24 -4.06 -12.64
N VAL A 220 -2.61 -3.54 -13.82
CA VAL A 220 -4.02 -3.35 -14.23
C VAL A 220 -4.65 -4.70 -14.53
N ASP A 221 -5.80 -5.02 -13.94
CA ASP A 221 -6.60 -6.23 -14.20
C ASP A 221 -5.80 -7.55 -14.20
N ALA A 222 -4.73 -7.63 -13.41
CA ALA A 222 -3.82 -8.75 -13.40
C ALA A 222 -3.71 -9.41 -12.02
N ALA A 223 -3.60 -10.73 -12.00
CA ALA A 223 -3.22 -11.48 -10.81
C ALA A 223 -1.69 -11.40 -10.61
N ASP A 224 -1.21 -10.19 -10.37
CA ASP A 224 0.21 -9.87 -10.21
C ASP A 224 0.42 -8.76 -9.19
N SER A 225 1.28 -9.02 -8.21
CA SER A 225 1.59 -8.11 -7.11
C SER A 225 2.87 -7.30 -7.34
N SER A 226 3.43 -7.32 -8.55
CA SER A 226 4.70 -6.66 -8.87
C SER A 226 4.72 -5.20 -8.43
N ALA A 227 5.78 -4.81 -7.72
CA ALA A 227 5.88 -3.48 -7.15
C ALA A 227 6.44 -2.40 -8.11
N GLY A 228 6.91 -2.81 -9.30
CA GLY A 228 7.40 -1.87 -10.30
C GLY A 228 8.55 -1.00 -9.79
N LYS A 229 8.47 0.32 -9.96
CA LYS A 229 9.51 1.26 -9.50
C LYS A 229 9.69 1.30 -7.98
N PHE A 230 8.74 0.77 -7.19
CA PHE A 230 8.92 0.67 -5.74
C PHE A 230 9.93 -0.41 -5.34
N TRP A 231 10.34 -1.28 -6.25
CA TRP A 231 11.51 -2.16 -6.04
C TRP A 231 12.85 -1.42 -6.06
N GLN A 232 12.89 -0.23 -6.66
CA GLN A 232 14.14 0.51 -6.79
C GLN A 232 14.51 1.23 -5.49
N PRO A 233 15.79 1.27 -5.11
CA PRO A 233 16.25 2.11 -4.02
C PRO A 233 15.79 3.57 -4.21
N GLY A 234 15.14 4.13 -3.18
CA GLY A 234 14.55 5.47 -3.21
C GLY A 234 13.31 5.61 -4.10
N GLY A 235 12.74 4.51 -4.62
CA GLY A 235 11.57 4.54 -5.49
C GLY A 235 10.36 5.19 -4.83
N PHE A 236 10.07 4.80 -3.61
CA PHE A 236 8.97 5.38 -2.85
C PHE A 236 9.21 6.85 -2.48
N LYS A 237 10.46 7.23 -2.21
CA LYS A 237 10.81 8.64 -1.99
C LYS A 237 10.51 9.49 -3.24
N ARG A 238 10.95 9.04 -4.44
CA ARG A 238 10.66 9.77 -5.69
C ARG A 238 9.17 9.92 -5.95
N PHE A 239 8.39 8.87 -5.65
CA PHE A 239 6.93 8.91 -5.74
C PHE A 239 6.35 9.95 -4.79
N MET A 240 6.79 10.00 -3.55
CA MET A 240 6.31 10.97 -2.57
C MET A 240 6.75 12.39 -2.89
N ASP A 241 7.96 12.60 -3.41
CA ASP A 241 8.44 13.93 -3.81
C ASP A 241 7.57 14.50 -4.97
N GLU A 242 7.25 13.69 -5.99
CA GLU A 242 6.35 14.09 -7.08
C GLU A 242 4.91 14.27 -6.59
N SER A 243 4.46 13.43 -5.66
CA SER A 243 3.13 13.54 -5.06
C SER A 243 2.94 14.82 -4.28
N VAL A 244 3.94 15.27 -3.53
CA VAL A 244 3.91 16.54 -2.78
C VAL A 244 3.69 17.72 -3.73
N ALA A 245 4.38 17.76 -4.87
CA ALA A 245 4.21 18.82 -5.87
C ALA A 245 2.79 18.81 -6.47
N ASN A 246 2.26 17.62 -6.79
CA ASN A 246 0.91 17.47 -7.31
C ASN A 246 -0.17 17.82 -6.27
N LEU A 247 -0.01 17.40 -5.02
CA LEU A 247 -0.92 17.77 -3.93
C LEU A 247 -0.97 19.28 -3.72
N ALA A 248 0.18 19.96 -3.70
CA ALA A 248 0.24 21.40 -3.54
C ALA A 248 -0.45 22.14 -4.71
N HIS A 249 -0.24 21.65 -5.94
CA HIS A 249 -0.90 22.18 -7.12
C HIS A 249 -2.42 21.99 -7.05
N LEU A 250 -2.90 20.80 -6.74
CA LEU A 250 -4.32 20.46 -6.63
C LEU A 250 -4.99 21.18 -5.45
N TYR A 251 -4.26 21.37 -4.36
CA TYR A 251 -4.73 22.16 -3.22
C TYR A 251 -4.87 23.66 -3.57
N GLY A 252 -4.27 24.11 -4.69
CA GLY A 252 -4.35 25.49 -5.17
C GLY A 252 -3.40 26.46 -4.45
N ASP A 253 -2.44 25.95 -3.68
CA ASP A 253 -1.42 26.75 -3.02
C ASP A 253 -0.04 26.04 -3.13
N PRO A 254 0.83 26.46 -4.05
CA PRO A 254 2.17 25.90 -4.19
C PRO A 254 3.04 26.01 -2.93
N ALA A 255 2.79 26.97 -2.05
CA ALA A 255 3.54 27.12 -0.79
C ALA A 255 3.22 25.97 0.19
N SER A 256 2.06 25.32 0.04
CA SER A 256 1.65 24.17 0.85
C SER A 256 2.53 22.93 0.64
N ALA A 257 3.36 22.88 -0.42
CA ALA A 257 4.31 21.79 -0.64
C ALA A 257 5.18 21.49 0.58
N LYS A 258 5.65 22.54 1.26
CA LYS A 258 6.46 22.38 2.49
C LYS A 258 5.71 21.72 3.64
N ALA A 259 4.38 21.90 3.71
CA ALA A 259 3.54 21.22 4.69
C ALA A 259 3.35 19.74 4.34
N PHE A 260 2.98 19.43 3.09
CA PHE A 260 2.87 18.06 2.61
C PHE A 260 4.18 17.27 2.74
N GLU A 261 5.32 17.90 2.48
CA GLU A 261 6.65 17.27 2.63
C GLU A 261 6.91 16.78 4.06
N LYS A 262 6.39 17.48 5.06
CA LYS A 262 6.57 17.16 6.49
C LYS A 262 5.53 16.21 7.05
N MET A 263 4.42 16.01 6.37
CA MET A 263 3.34 15.14 6.85
C MET A 263 3.82 13.69 7.00
N PRO A 264 3.48 13.01 8.11
CA PRO A 264 3.69 11.58 8.24
C PRO A 264 2.91 10.80 7.19
N ILE A 265 3.37 9.59 6.92
CA ILE A 265 2.77 8.70 5.94
C ILE A 265 2.16 7.49 6.66
N VAL A 266 0.95 7.12 6.27
CA VAL A 266 0.35 5.82 6.60
C VAL A 266 0.23 5.03 5.29
N ILE A 267 0.81 3.83 5.25
CA ILE A 267 0.71 2.93 4.11
C ILE A 267 -0.38 1.90 4.39
N VAL A 268 -1.30 1.75 3.45
CA VAL A 268 -2.34 0.72 3.47
C VAL A 268 -2.09 -0.24 2.31
N GLY A 269 -1.84 -1.50 2.60
CA GLY A 269 -1.72 -2.56 1.61
C GLY A 269 -2.92 -3.50 1.68
N TYR A 270 -3.59 -3.71 0.56
CA TYR A 270 -4.65 -4.71 0.45
C TYR A 270 -4.21 -5.84 -0.47
N SER A 271 -4.36 -7.10 -0.03
CA SER A 271 -4.07 -8.26 -0.88
C SER A 271 -2.66 -8.20 -1.51
N GLY A 272 -2.56 -8.21 -2.85
CA GLY A 272 -1.31 -8.02 -3.60
C GLY A 272 -0.53 -6.74 -3.28
N GLY A 273 -1.17 -5.75 -2.67
CA GLY A 273 -0.52 -4.53 -2.18
C GLY A 273 0.51 -4.74 -1.07
N PHE A 274 0.64 -5.98 -0.54
CA PHE A 274 1.71 -6.29 0.43
C PHE A 274 3.10 -6.08 -0.15
N LEU A 275 3.30 -6.46 -1.41
CA LEU A 275 4.62 -6.43 -2.03
C LEU A 275 5.15 -5.00 -2.21
N PRO A 276 4.42 -4.05 -2.84
CA PRO A 276 4.86 -2.66 -2.89
C PRO A 276 4.97 -2.02 -1.49
N THR A 277 4.13 -2.42 -0.52
CA THR A 277 4.26 -1.97 0.87
C THR A 277 5.60 -2.40 1.46
N ALA A 278 5.92 -3.69 1.43
CA ALA A 278 7.16 -4.23 1.99
C ALA A 278 8.42 -3.59 1.39
N TRP A 279 8.45 -3.45 0.07
CA TRP A 279 9.59 -2.86 -0.63
C TRP A 279 9.69 -1.34 -0.44
N SER A 280 8.57 -0.63 -0.30
CA SER A 280 8.56 0.80 0.08
C SER A 280 9.17 1.02 1.47
N LEU A 281 8.95 0.09 2.40
CA LEU A 281 9.55 0.13 3.73
C LEU A 281 11.04 -0.21 3.70
N GLU A 282 11.45 -1.20 2.90
CA GLU A 282 12.82 -1.73 2.90
C GLU A 282 13.81 -0.83 2.15
N VAL A 283 13.47 -0.42 0.92
CA VAL A 283 14.38 0.34 0.05
C VAL A 283 13.82 1.70 -0.39
N GLY A 284 12.64 2.06 0.05
CA GLY A 284 11.91 3.24 -0.43
C GLY A 284 12.57 4.59 -0.14
N GLY A 285 13.48 4.65 0.85
CA GLY A 285 14.32 5.83 1.12
C GLY A 285 13.70 6.88 2.05
N ILE A 286 12.48 6.66 2.56
CA ILE A 286 11.77 7.55 3.51
C ILE A 286 10.98 6.78 4.57
N SER A 287 11.41 5.58 4.93
CA SER A 287 10.69 4.77 5.93
C SER A 287 10.54 5.49 7.28
N ASP A 288 11.44 6.40 7.62
CA ASP A 288 11.35 7.25 8.83
C ASP A 288 10.12 8.19 8.83
N ARG A 289 9.55 8.52 7.66
CA ARG A 289 8.29 9.27 7.57
C ARG A 289 7.06 8.40 7.75
N VAL A 290 7.19 7.08 7.58
CA VAL A 290 6.08 6.15 7.73
C VAL A 290 5.77 5.97 9.21
N ARG A 291 4.58 6.39 9.62
CA ARG A 291 4.09 6.30 11.00
C ARG A 291 3.03 5.23 11.21
N GLY A 292 2.59 4.60 10.13
CA GLY A 292 1.63 3.52 10.22
C GLY A 292 1.66 2.62 8.99
N VAL A 293 1.45 1.33 9.22
CA VAL A 293 1.23 0.32 8.20
C VAL A 293 -0.03 -0.43 8.54
N ILE A 294 -0.94 -0.52 7.58
CA ILE A 294 -2.20 -1.26 7.68
C ILE A 294 -2.22 -2.31 6.57
N LEU A 295 -2.31 -3.58 6.92
CA LEU A 295 -2.40 -4.68 5.98
C LEU A 295 -3.78 -5.34 6.08
N LEU A 296 -4.52 -5.28 4.99
CA LEU A 296 -5.88 -5.79 4.86
C LEU A 296 -5.84 -7.09 4.04
N ASP A 297 -5.82 -8.22 4.74
CA ASP A 297 -5.65 -9.58 4.19
C ASP A 297 -4.50 -9.65 3.17
N ALA A 298 -3.34 -9.14 3.57
CA ALA A 298 -2.25 -8.77 2.69
C ALA A 298 -0.87 -9.36 3.10
N ILE A 299 -0.80 -10.30 4.04
CA ILE A 299 0.49 -10.95 4.36
C ILE A 299 0.61 -12.28 3.62
N TYR A 300 1.15 -12.21 2.39
CA TYR A 300 1.46 -13.39 1.59
C TYR A 300 2.96 -13.73 1.59
N GLY A 301 3.84 -12.79 1.94
CA GLY A 301 5.29 -12.95 1.99
C GLY A 301 5.97 -11.73 2.62
N GLU A 302 7.28 -11.58 2.37
CA GLU A 302 8.09 -10.43 2.80
C GLU A 302 8.11 -10.19 4.32
N LEU A 303 7.97 -11.27 5.10
CA LEU A 303 7.84 -11.21 6.56
C LEU A 303 9.05 -10.57 7.24
N ASP A 304 10.23 -10.80 6.69
CA ASP A 304 11.50 -10.23 7.13
C ASP A 304 11.48 -8.69 7.08
N LYS A 305 10.93 -8.11 6.00
CA LYS A 305 10.86 -6.66 5.82
C LYS A 305 9.86 -6.02 6.77
N PHE A 306 8.70 -6.65 6.96
CA PHE A 306 7.72 -6.19 7.96
C PHE A 306 8.28 -6.30 9.38
N ALA A 307 8.88 -7.45 9.74
CA ALA A 307 9.47 -7.64 11.05
C ALA A 307 10.59 -6.61 11.34
N LYS A 308 11.47 -6.37 10.37
CA LYS A 308 12.54 -5.37 10.46
C LYS A 308 11.97 -3.96 10.66
N TRP A 309 10.97 -3.56 9.85
CA TRP A 309 10.38 -2.25 9.98
C TRP A 309 9.71 -2.06 11.36
N ILE A 310 8.93 -3.03 11.83
CA ILE A 310 8.27 -3.00 13.14
C ILE A 310 9.31 -2.88 14.27
N GLU A 311 10.43 -3.60 14.17
CA GLU A 311 11.51 -3.58 15.15
C GLU A 311 12.20 -2.21 15.22
N THR A 312 12.47 -1.59 14.07
CA THR A 312 13.28 -0.37 13.97
C THR A 312 12.48 0.92 14.05
N HIS A 313 11.17 0.90 13.76
CA HIS A 313 10.31 2.10 13.70
C HIS A 313 9.26 2.11 14.84
N ARG A 314 9.75 2.12 16.08
CA ARG A 314 8.91 2.06 17.30
C ARG A 314 8.02 3.29 17.52
N ASN A 315 8.20 4.35 16.78
CA ASN A 315 7.35 5.54 16.75
C ASN A 315 6.19 5.43 15.76
N GLY A 316 6.11 4.33 15.01
CA GLY A 316 5.00 3.97 14.15
C GLY A 316 4.09 2.93 14.77
N PHE A 317 3.01 2.58 14.08
CA PHE A 317 2.12 1.48 14.41
C PHE A 317 2.01 0.49 13.26
N PHE A 318 1.65 -0.75 13.58
CA PHE A 318 1.39 -1.79 12.60
C PHE A 318 0.06 -2.48 12.91
N VAL A 319 -0.80 -2.60 11.90
CA VAL A 319 -2.09 -3.30 11.98
C VAL A 319 -2.17 -4.30 10.84
N SER A 320 -2.39 -5.57 11.16
CA SER A 320 -2.72 -6.60 10.18
C SER A 320 -4.05 -7.25 10.55
N SER A 321 -5.02 -7.13 9.65
CA SER A 321 -6.25 -7.91 9.74
C SER A 321 -6.30 -8.90 8.61
N TYR A 322 -6.75 -10.14 8.89
CA TYR A 322 -6.57 -11.23 7.97
C TYR A 322 -7.68 -12.29 8.04
N THR A 323 -7.90 -12.95 6.91
CA THR A 323 -8.75 -14.12 6.79
C THR A 323 -7.95 -15.40 7.08
N GLN A 324 -8.64 -16.53 7.17
CA GLN A 324 -7.99 -17.83 7.31
C GLN A 324 -6.98 -18.12 6.18
N GLY A 325 -7.19 -17.56 4.98
CA GLY A 325 -6.29 -17.74 3.83
C GLY A 325 -4.86 -17.22 4.04
N THR A 326 -4.70 -16.15 4.83
CA THR A 326 -3.38 -15.59 5.16
C THR A 326 -2.97 -15.81 6.61
N ALA A 327 -3.75 -16.55 7.40
CA ALA A 327 -3.54 -16.75 8.84
C ALA A 327 -2.18 -17.37 9.16
N SER A 328 -1.71 -18.34 8.37
CA SER A 328 -0.41 -18.99 8.62
C SER A 328 0.75 -18.00 8.57
N ARG A 329 0.77 -17.09 7.58
CA ARG A 329 1.80 -16.07 7.43
C ARG A 329 1.71 -14.98 8.51
N ASN A 330 0.49 -14.61 8.90
CA ASN A 330 0.29 -13.69 10.02
C ASN A 330 0.82 -14.27 11.34
N ARG A 331 0.50 -15.53 11.64
CA ARG A 331 1.01 -16.21 12.83
C ARG A 331 2.55 -16.38 12.80
N GLU A 332 3.13 -16.63 11.63
CA GLU A 332 4.58 -16.69 11.45
C GLU A 332 5.22 -15.31 11.76
N LEU A 333 4.69 -14.23 11.21
CA LEU A 333 5.18 -12.88 11.53
C LEU A 333 5.05 -12.57 13.03
N MET A 334 3.91 -12.89 13.65
CA MET A 334 3.76 -12.74 15.11
C MET A 334 4.80 -13.53 15.91
N ARG A 335 5.15 -14.73 15.47
CA ARG A 335 6.21 -15.54 16.11
C ARG A 335 7.56 -14.83 15.98
N MET A 336 7.96 -14.40 14.78
CA MET A 336 9.20 -13.65 14.54
C MET A 336 9.28 -12.39 15.41
N LEU A 337 8.17 -11.68 15.58
CA LEU A 337 8.11 -10.47 16.43
C LEU A 337 8.31 -10.82 17.91
N ARG A 338 7.68 -11.90 18.40
CA ARG A 338 7.87 -12.35 19.80
C ARG A 338 9.32 -12.75 20.08
N GLU A 339 10.00 -13.37 19.12
CA GLU A 339 11.43 -13.70 19.22
C GLU A 339 12.32 -12.45 19.32
N LYS A 340 11.85 -11.32 18.77
CA LYS A 340 12.48 -9.99 18.87
C LYS A 340 12.03 -9.20 20.12
N GLY A 341 11.31 -9.82 21.05
CA GLY A 341 10.78 -9.16 22.25
C GLY A 341 9.63 -8.17 21.99
N ILE A 342 8.97 -8.27 20.84
CA ILE A 342 7.79 -7.48 20.49
C ILE A 342 6.55 -8.33 20.75
N ALA A 343 5.63 -7.85 21.60
CA ALA A 343 4.39 -8.55 21.90
C ALA A 343 3.23 -8.01 21.04
N PRO A 344 2.83 -8.69 19.95
CA PRO A 344 1.65 -8.32 19.19
C PRO A 344 0.38 -8.47 20.05
N SER A 345 -0.58 -7.57 19.87
CA SER A 345 -1.91 -7.64 20.48
C SER A 345 -2.93 -8.10 19.45
N GLU A 346 -3.87 -8.91 19.87
CA GLU A 346 -5.03 -9.29 19.05
C GLU A 346 -6.28 -8.47 19.39
N ASP A 347 -6.19 -7.63 20.41
CA ASP A 347 -7.29 -6.79 20.89
C ASP A 347 -7.31 -5.43 20.19
N MET A 348 -8.10 -5.34 19.11
CA MET A 348 -8.29 -4.12 18.33
C MET A 348 -9.09 -3.03 19.07
N SER A 349 -9.66 -3.29 20.25
CA SER A 349 -10.34 -2.27 21.04
C SER A 349 -9.36 -1.30 21.72
N ARG A 350 -8.11 -1.70 21.87
CA ARG A 350 -7.07 -0.89 22.52
C ARG A 350 -6.73 0.35 21.69
N PRO A 351 -6.32 1.44 22.34
CA PRO A 351 -5.85 2.64 21.65
C PRO A 351 -4.66 2.35 20.75
N LEU A 352 -4.66 2.96 19.57
CA LEU A 352 -3.53 2.93 18.65
C LEU A 352 -2.50 3.98 19.08
N ARG A 353 -1.32 3.53 19.50
CA ARG A 353 -0.22 4.36 19.98
C ARG A 353 1.05 4.08 19.19
N PRO A 354 2.05 4.97 19.22
CA PRO A 354 3.38 4.64 18.72
C PRO A 354 3.89 3.32 19.34
N GLY A 355 4.41 2.43 18.50
CA GLY A 355 4.84 1.09 18.89
C GLY A 355 3.72 0.05 19.00
N SER A 356 2.45 0.41 18.76
CA SER A 356 1.36 -0.56 18.71
C SER A 356 1.50 -1.52 17.54
N VAL A 357 1.34 -2.81 17.82
CA VAL A 357 1.37 -3.89 16.83
C VAL A 357 0.14 -4.76 17.04
N PHE A 358 -0.80 -4.68 16.10
CA PHE A 358 -2.06 -5.39 16.17
C PHE A 358 -2.20 -6.42 15.05
N PHE A 359 -2.72 -7.58 15.42
CA PHE A 359 -3.11 -8.64 14.50
C PHE A 359 -4.52 -9.09 14.84
N THR A 360 -5.41 -9.18 13.86
CA THR A 360 -6.78 -9.65 14.11
C THR A 360 -7.25 -10.57 12.99
N GLU A 361 -7.62 -11.78 13.38
CA GLU A 361 -8.26 -12.73 12.46
C GLU A 361 -9.75 -12.41 12.39
N THR A 362 -10.29 -12.28 11.18
CA THR A 362 -11.73 -12.05 11.01
C THR A 362 -12.50 -13.34 11.09
N GLY A 363 -13.73 -13.24 11.61
CA GLY A 363 -14.64 -14.35 11.71
C GLY A 363 -15.06 -14.93 10.35
N ALA A 364 -15.63 -16.12 10.38
CA ALA A 364 -16.19 -16.77 9.19
C ALA A 364 -17.24 -15.87 8.52
N GLY A 365 -17.22 -15.83 7.18
CA GLY A 365 -18.19 -15.09 6.37
C GLY A 365 -17.66 -13.79 5.77
N ILE A 366 -16.53 -13.26 6.24
CA ILE A 366 -15.87 -12.12 5.58
C ILE A 366 -15.03 -12.64 4.42
N ARG A 367 -15.38 -12.21 3.21
CA ARG A 367 -14.67 -12.65 1.99
C ARG A 367 -13.50 -11.70 1.70
N HIS A 368 -12.44 -12.26 1.14
CA HIS A 368 -11.26 -11.50 0.72
C HIS A 368 -11.60 -10.24 -0.10
N ARG A 369 -12.49 -10.38 -1.10
CA ARG A 369 -12.87 -9.27 -2.00
C ARG A 369 -13.56 -8.08 -1.30
N ASP A 370 -14.18 -8.32 -0.16
CA ASP A 370 -14.95 -7.30 0.57
C ASP A 370 -14.10 -6.63 1.67
N TYR A 371 -12.85 -7.07 1.84
CA TYR A 371 -12.03 -6.81 3.01
C TYR A 371 -11.64 -5.34 3.22
N VAL A 372 -11.65 -4.52 2.18
CA VAL A 372 -11.37 -3.08 2.29
C VAL A 372 -12.57 -2.32 2.86
N THR A 373 -13.80 -2.85 2.70
CA THR A 373 -15.01 -2.23 3.25
C THR A 373 -15.57 -2.97 4.45
N GLN A 374 -15.14 -4.24 4.65
CA GLN A 374 -15.62 -5.06 5.73
C GLN A 374 -14.54 -6.06 6.16
N ALA A 375 -13.87 -5.77 7.27
CA ALA A 375 -12.88 -6.63 7.91
C ALA A 375 -13.33 -6.97 9.34
N TRP A 376 -12.59 -6.63 10.38
CA TRP A 376 -13.05 -6.72 11.77
C TRP A 376 -14.12 -5.67 12.08
N THR A 377 -14.23 -4.68 11.25
CA THR A 377 -15.20 -3.58 11.31
C THR A 377 -15.61 -3.20 9.89
N ARG A 378 -16.66 -2.39 9.77
CA ARG A 378 -16.96 -1.68 8.53
C ARG A 378 -15.96 -0.54 8.38
N ASN A 379 -15.53 -0.29 7.13
CA ASN A 379 -14.61 0.80 6.79
C ASN A 379 -13.32 0.77 7.65
N PRO A 380 -12.52 -0.29 7.57
CA PRO A 380 -11.38 -0.48 8.47
C PRO A 380 -10.32 0.61 8.37
N ILE A 381 -10.19 1.29 7.22
CA ILE A 381 -9.25 2.42 7.05
C ILE A 381 -9.74 3.61 7.87
N GLU A 382 -11.02 3.95 7.78
CA GLU A 382 -11.67 4.99 8.58
C GLU A 382 -11.42 4.76 10.08
N GLU A 383 -11.72 3.55 10.59
CA GLU A 383 -11.55 3.23 12.01
C GLU A 383 -10.10 3.39 12.49
N VAL A 384 -9.12 2.91 11.71
CA VAL A 384 -7.71 3.05 12.09
C VAL A 384 -7.28 4.51 12.11
N LEU A 385 -7.72 5.32 11.15
CA LEU A 385 -7.43 6.75 11.12
C LEU A 385 -8.01 7.47 12.34
N VAL A 386 -9.27 7.20 12.68
CA VAL A 386 -9.92 7.74 13.88
C VAL A 386 -9.17 7.36 15.15
N LYS A 387 -8.77 6.08 15.29
CA LYS A 387 -7.98 5.62 16.44
C LYS A 387 -6.60 6.27 16.53
N MET A 388 -5.97 6.55 15.39
CA MET A 388 -4.69 7.26 15.34
C MET A 388 -4.82 8.71 15.82
N ALA A 389 -5.90 9.40 15.49
CA ALA A 389 -6.15 10.79 15.86
C ALA A 389 -6.61 10.98 17.31
N ALA A 390 -7.22 9.97 17.92
CA ALA A 390 -7.85 10.04 19.25
C ALA A 390 -6.96 10.54 20.41
N PRO A 391 -5.63 10.28 20.46
CA PRO A 391 -4.77 10.80 21.52
C PRO A 391 -4.56 12.32 21.46
N SER A 392 -4.57 12.92 20.28
CA SER A 392 -4.35 14.35 20.10
C SER A 392 -5.56 15.22 20.52
N MET A 393 -6.77 14.68 20.46
CA MET A 393 -7.97 15.40 20.89
C MET A 393 -8.13 15.47 22.43
N ARG A 394 -7.58 14.51 23.19
CA ARG A 394 -7.69 14.49 24.65
C ARG A 394 -6.79 15.49 25.37
N VAL A 395 -5.73 15.99 24.72
CA VAL A 395 -4.82 16.99 25.29
C VAL A 395 -5.41 18.40 25.22
N ALA A 396 -6.33 18.65 24.28
CA ALA A 396 -6.94 19.96 24.07
C ALA A 396 -8.16 20.26 25.02
N SER A 397 -8.63 19.27 25.78
CA SER A 397 -9.83 19.41 26.61
C SER A 397 -9.60 19.33 28.13
N ALA A 398 -8.34 19.47 28.60
CA ALA A 398 -8.11 19.63 30.03
C ALA A 398 -8.53 21.05 30.48
N PRO A 399 -9.51 21.21 31.38
CA PRO A 399 -9.85 22.54 31.88
C PRO A 399 -8.68 23.12 32.67
N PRO A 400 -8.52 24.45 32.68
CA PRO A 400 -7.45 25.07 33.48
C PRO A 400 -7.70 24.74 34.96
N SER A 401 -6.65 24.21 35.60
CA SER A 401 -6.67 23.97 37.04
C SER A 401 -6.91 25.28 37.74
N SER A 402 -8.06 25.42 38.42
CA SER A 402 -8.30 26.52 39.32
C SER A 402 -7.40 26.37 40.54
N ASN A 403 -6.33 27.14 40.58
CA ASN A 403 -5.61 27.39 41.84
C ASN A 403 -6.51 28.17 42.78
N ARG A 404 -6.83 27.54 43.88
CA ARG A 404 -7.21 28.23 45.12
C ARG A 404 -6.01 28.42 46.02
#